data_05256472d15582e7d1c140dfcc8f4198
#
_entry.id   05256472d15582e7d1c140dfcc8f4198
#
_cell.length_a   1.000
_cell.length_b   1.000
_cell.length_c   1.000
_cell.angle_alpha   90.00
_cell.angle_beta   90.00
_cell.angle_gamma   90.00
#
_symmetry.space_group_name_H-M   'P 1'
#
loop_
_entity.id
_entity.type
_entity.pdbx_description
1 polymer ?
#
loop_
_entity_poly.entity_id
_entity_poly.type
_entity_poly.pdbx_seq_one_letter_code
_entity_poly.pdbx_strand_id
1 'polypeptide(L)'
;MRRPRSSLVAALLGACLILGACNQGGSAESSETDEPAATATTAAQEPTSSAPGVSARRRTDSPAPPSPSASPTPSTRSTPSATPAPPADPPAGYVSVSAPTAGITFAVPADWQVIKASEIQTDDAKLEEVANEAGVSADTLKTAMSTADIYILDQSGAQGSSNNINVLSRTYSSATVTEDAMTTGIKSIGATPGQFSTESTANGDARVLTYTWDLGGQTLQGAAMYVPNTEGKYASVTVTTLDAALTGQIADTIIATAS
;
A
#
# COMPACT_ATOMS: atom_id res chain seq x y z
N MET A 1 -30.05 18.78 18.22
CA MET A 1 -29.11 17.72 18.66
C MET A 1 -28.05 17.57 17.55
N ARG A 2 -26.85 18.09 17.79
CA ARG A 2 -25.72 17.99 16.82
C ARG A 2 -25.04 16.65 17.04
N ARG A 3 -25.05 15.77 16.05
CA ARG A 3 -24.32 14.49 16.06
C ARG A 3 -22.82 14.76 15.93
N PRO A 4 -21.95 14.05 16.64
CA PRO A 4 -20.51 14.23 16.54
C PRO A 4 -20.04 13.79 15.14
N ARG A 5 -19.53 14.76 14.36
CA ARG A 5 -19.02 14.58 12.99
C ARG A 5 -17.54 14.16 12.95
N SER A 6 -16.89 14.03 14.10
CA SER A 6 -15.42 14.09 14.19
C SER A 6 -14.68 12.76 14.09
N SER A 7 -15.35 11.61 14.09
CA SER A 7 -14.62 10.33 14.27
C SER A 7 -14.12 9.66 12.98
N LEU A 8 -14.75 9.91 11.83
CA LEU A 8 -14.44 9.20 10.59
C LEU A 8 -13.24 9.80 9.85
N VAL A 9 -13.16 11.12 9.77
CA VAL A 9 -12.07 11.82 9.06
C VAL A 9 -10.73 11.64 9.78
N ALA A 10 -10.75 11.64 11.13
CA ALA A 10 -9.54 11.41 11.93
C ALA A 10 -8.95 10.01 11.73
N ALA A 11 -9.80 9.01 11.48
CA ALA A 11 -9.34 7.63 11.22
C ALA A 11 -8.71 7.48 9.82
N LEU A 12 -9.20 8.22 8.83
CA LEU A 12 -8.66 8.20 7.46
C LEU A 12 -7.28 8.84 7.34
N LEU A 13 -7.03 9.92 8.10
CA LEU A 13 -5.70 10.53 8.19
C LEU A 13 -4.67 9.60 8.85
N GLY A 14 -5.10 8.70 9.75
CA GLY A 14 -4.25 7.68 10.36
C GLY A 14 -3.73 6.60 9.40
N ALA A 15 -4.43 6.32 8.30
CA ALA A 15 -4.02 5.31 7.32
C ALA A 15 -2.71 5.66 6.58
N CYS A 16 -2.38 6.95 6.46
CA CYS A 16 -1.13 7.41 5.85
C CYS A 16 0.13 6.97 6.62
N LEU A 17 0.02 6.74 7.94
CA LEU A 17 1.16 6.47 8.80
C LEU A 17 1.69 5.05 8.68
N ILE A 18 0.93 4.11 8.12
CA ILE A 18 1.17 2.68 8.34
C ILE A 18 1.90 2.00 7.18
N LEU A 19 1.71 2.43 5.94
CA LEU A 19 2.51 1.93 4.81
C LEU A 19 4.00 2.29 4.94
N GLY A 20 4.31 3.21 5.84
CA GLY A 20 5.65 3.64 6.17
C GLY A 20 6.37 2.83 7.25
N ALA A 21 5.70 2.04 8.07
CA ALA A 21 6.28 1.42 9.25
C ALA A 21 7.06 0.12 8.99
N CYS A 22 6.92 -0.49 7.81
CA CYS A 22 7.52 -1.81 7.53
C CYS A 22 9.04 -1.79 7.27
N ASN A 23 9.74 -0.67 7.37
CA ASN A 23 11.19 -0.62 7.10
C ASN A 23 12.05 -0.09 8.27
N GLN A 24 11.59 -0.17 9.52
CA GLN A 24 12.46 0.03 10.67
C GLN A 24 12.88 -1.31 11.25
N GLY A 25 13.86 -1.95 10.61
CA GLY A 25 14.77 -2.89 11.24
C GLY A 25 15.71 -2.12 12.16
N GLY A 26 15.20 -1.61 13.27
CA GLY A 26 15.98 -0.98 14.34
C GLY A 26 16.09 -1.95 15.51
N SER A 27 17.33 -2.33 15.82
CA SER A 27 17.73 -3.11 16.97
C SER A 27 17.05 -2.61 18.26
N ALA A 28 16.22 -3.44 18.86
CA ALA A 28 15.75 -3.22 20.20
C ALA A 28 16.90 -3.57 21.17
N GLU A 29 17.50 -2.56 21.73
CA GLU A 29 18.34 -2.67 22.91
C GLU A 29 17.45 -3.10 24.10
N SER A 30 17.77 -4.26 24.64
CA SER A 30 17.16 -4.82 25.84
C SER A 30 17.51 -3.97 27.06
N SER A 31 16.52 -3.36 27.69
CA SER A 31 16.65 -2.90 29.07
C SER A 31 16.02 -3.95 29.97
N GLU A 32 16.89 -4.67 30.64
CA GLU A 32 16.55 -5.53 31.80
C GLU A 32 15.94 -4.68 32.90
N THR A 33 14.84 -5.12 33.46
CA THR A 33 14.46 -4.78 34.85
C THR A 33 13.79 -5.98 35.47
N ASP A 34 14.37 -6.36 36.61
CA ASP A 34 14.18 -7.42 37.54
C ASP A 34 12.78 -7.98 37.83
N GLU A 35 12.83 -9.26 38.13
CA GLU A 35 11.89 -10.23 38.70
C GLU A 35 11.25 -9.80 40.04
N PRO A 36 10.16 -10.51 40.58
CA PRO A 36 10.35 -11.86 41.05
C PRO A 36 9.20 -12.89 40.86
N ALA A 37 9.67 -14.11 40.91
CA ALA A 37 9.11 -15.44 41.04
C ALA A 37 7.73 -15.66 41.69
N ALA A 38 6.97 -16.63 41.15
CA ALA A 38 6.16 -17.58 41.90
C ALA A 38 6.01 -18.92 41.19
N THR A 39 6.37 -19.90 41.86
CA THR A 39 6.46 -21.33 41.81
C THR A 39 5.26 -22.18 41.38
N ALA A 40 5.61 -23.34 40.79
CA ALA A 40 5.01 -24.70 40.91
C ALA A 40 3.81 -25.01 40.01
N THR A 41 3.61 -26.16 39.33
CA THR A 41 3.91 -27.55 39.71
C THR A 41 3.58 -28.46 38.51
N THR A 42 4.49 -29.35 38.19
CA THR A 42 4.46 -30.71 37.69
C THR A 42 3.15 -31.33 37.17
N ALA A 43 3.17 -31.92 35.96
CA ALA A 43 2.81 -33.31 35.73
C ALA A 43 3.28 -33.82 34.37
N ALA A 44 4.12 -34.83 34.43
CA ALA A 44 4.59 -35.68 33.34
C ALA A 44 3.54 -36.71 32.94
N GLN A 45 3.50 -37.08 31.67
CA GLN A 45 3.18 -38.46 31.22
C GLN A 45 3.65 -38.69 29.78
N GLU A 46 4.70 -39.44 29.64
CA GLU A 46 5.01 -40.42 28.57
C GLU A 46 4.68 -41.81 29.10
N PRO A 47 4.82 -42.93 28.35
CA PRO A 47 4.85 -43.23 26.92
C PRO A 47 3.95 -44.42 26.51
N THR A 48 3.96 -44.84 25.24
CA THR A 48 4.00 -46.27 24.78
C THR A 48 3.98 -46.30 23.24
N SER A 49 5.01 -46.69 22.67
CA SER A 49 5.54 -47.90 22.03
C SER A 49 4.51 -48.85 21.40
N SER A 50 4.59 -49.09 20.09
CA SER A 50 4.55 -50.41 19.42
C SER A 50 4.74 -50.31 17.92
N ALA A 51 5.84 -50.83 17.39
CA ALA A 51 5.96 -51.51 16.10
C ALA A 51 5.88 -53.04 16.44
N PRO A 52 5.77 -54.04 15.52
CA PRO A 52 6.28 -54.09 14.15
C PRO A 52 5.35 -54.85 13.15
N GLY A 53 5.71 -54.85 11.86
CA GLY A 53 5.03 -55.73 10.89
C GLY A 53 5.75 -55.78 9.54
N VAL A 54 6.77 -56.62 9.43
CA VAL A 54 7.41 -57.02 8.17
C VAL A 54 6.46 -57.86 7.28
N SER A 55 6.40 -57.54 6.00
CA SER A 55 6.10 -58.58 4.98
C SER A 55 6.77 -58.19 3.65
N ALA A 56 7.78 -58.97 3.31
CA ALA A 56 8.38 -59.05 1.99
C ALA A 56 7.40 -59.76 1.03
N ARG A 57 7.31 -59.24 -0.20
CA ARG A 57 7.17 -60.07 -1.42
C ARG A 57 7.19 -59.23 -2.68
N ARG A 58 8.04 -59.61 -3.54
CA ARG A 58 8.10 -60.06 -4.92
C ARG A 58 8.40 -58.98 -5.95
N ARG A 59 9.63 -59.16 -6.46
CA ARG A 59 10.09 -58.60 -7.74
C ARG A 59 9.23 -59.11 -8.86
N THR A 60 8.76 -58.22 -9.70
CA THR A 60 8.38 -58.51 -11.08
C THR A 60 9.20 -57.57 -11.96
N ASP A 61 10.03 -58.21 -12.80
CA ASP A 61 10.77 -57.55 -13.87
C ASP A 61 9.80 -56.82 -14.78
N SER A 62 9.96 -55.52 -14.93
CA SER A 62 9.24 -54.72 -15.91
C SER A 62 10.29 -54.17 -16.92
N PRO A 63 10.07 -54.32 -18.24
CA PRO A 63 11.02 -53.88 -19.24
C PRO A 63 11.18 -52.37 -19.26
N ALA A 64 12.40 -51.90 -19.52
CA ALA A 64 12.79 -50.51 -19.59
C ALA A 64 11.92 -49.75 -20.63
N PRO A 65 11.43 -48.57 -20.29
CA PRO A 65 10.81 -47.68 -21.25
C PRO A 65 11.82 -47.08 -22.21
N PRO A 66 11.45 -46.83 -23.49
CA PRO A 66 12.34 -46.21 -24.47
C PRO A 66 12.73 -44.78 -24.06
N SER A 67 14.01 -44.45 -24.32
CA SER A 67 14.55 -43.10 -24.12
C SER A 67 13.67 -42.03 -24.78
N PRO A 68 13.30 -40.96 -24.08
CA PRO A 68 12.62 -39.84 -24.70
C PRO A 68 13.57 -39.11 -25.63
N SER A 69 13.16 -39.00 -26.89
CA SER A 69 13.78 -38.18 -27.93
C SER A 69 13.89 -36.74 -27.44
N ALA A 70 15.08 -36.15 -27.60
CA ALA A 70 15.35 -34.77 -27.20
C ALA A 70 14.32 -33.81 -27.84
N SER A 71 13.48 -33.18 -26.99
CA SER A 71 12.65 -32.06 -27.40
C SER A 71 13.55 -30.88 -27.78
N PRO A 72 13.19 -30.14 -28.84
CA PRO A 72 13.95 -28.94 -29.20
C PRO A 72 13.82 -27.90 -28.07
N THR A 73 14.97 -27.40 -27.62
CA THR A 73 15.10 -26.31 -26.67
C THR A 73 14.25 -25.09 -27.17
N PRO A 74 13.28 -24.56 -26.38
CA PRO A 74 12.61 -23.35 -26.80
C PRO A 74 13.62 -22.20 -26.85
N SER A 75 13.79 -21.66 -28.06
CA SER A 75 14.59 -20.46 -28.29
C SER A 75 13.90 -19.33 -27.56
N THR A 76 14.49 -18.86 -26.46
CA THR A 76 14.00 -17.64 -25.74
C THR A 76 14.18 -16.46 -26.68
N ARG A 77 13.12 -16.14 -27.39
CA ARG A 77 13.02 -14.87 -28.13
C ARG A 77 13.00 -13.76 -27.08
N SER A 78 14.11 -13.04 -26.92
CA SER A 78 14.17 -11.81 -26.15
C SER A 78 13.12 -10.85 -26.72
N THR A 79 12.04 -10.65 -25.97
CA THR A 79 11.07 -9.60 -26.27
C THR A 79 11.82 -8.27 -26.17
N PRO A 80 11.83 -7.41 -27.21
CA PRO A 80 12.46 -6.11 -27.10
C PRO A 80 11.76 -5.38 -25.93
N SER A 81 12.57 -4.84 -25.01
CA SER A 81 12.08 -3.96 -23.94
C SER A 81 11.43 -2.77 -24.64
N ALA A 82 10.11 -2.64 -24.51
CA ALA A 82 9.40 -1.51 -25.06
C ALA A 82 9.93 -0.24 -24.40
N THR A 83 10.31 0.76 -25.18
CA THR A 83 10.62 2.09 -24.66
C THR A 83 9.39 2.59 -23.92
N PRO A 84 9.53 3.11 -22.67
CA PRO A 84 8.39 3.66 -21.95
C PRO A 84 7.65 4.70 -22.79
N ALA A 85 6.34 4.65 -22.80
CA ALA A 85 5.52 5.65 -23.46
C ALA A 85 5.64 6.98 -22.69
N PRO A 86 5.60 8.13 -23.37
CA PRO A 86 5.52 9.42 -22.65
C PRO A 86 4.26 9.46 -21.78
N PRO A 87 4.25 10.24 -20.67
CA PRO A 87 3.08 10.38 -19.84
C PRO A 87 1.92 10.97 -20.65
N ALA A 88 0.70 10.52 -20.38
CA ALA A 88 -0.48 11.06 -21.02
C ALA A 88 -0.81 12.46 -20.47
N ASP A 89 -1.42 13.29 -21.29
CA ASP A 89 -2.02 14.55 -20.82
C ASP A 89 -3.18 14.25 -19.86
N PRO A 90 -3.44 15.12 -18.85
CA PRO A 90 -4.58 14.97 -17.97
C PRO A 90 -5.89 14.88 -18.77
N PRO A 91 -6.74 13.87 -18.49
CA PRO A 91 -8.05 13.79 -19.15
C PRO A 91 -8.97 14.93 -18.70
N ALA A 92 -10.07 15.13 -19.43
CA ALA A 92 -11.06 16.14 -19.07
C ALA A 92 -11.58 15.93 -17.64
N GLY A 93 -11.64 17.00 -16.83
CA GLY A 93 -12.03 16.95 -15.43
C GLY A 93 -10.89 16.61 -14.46
N TYR A 94 -9.64 16.50 -14.95
CA TYR A 94 -8.45 16.27 -14.14
C TYR A 94 -7.44 17.41 -14.34
N VAL A 95 -6.57 17.62 -13.35
CA VAL A 95 -5.47 18.57 -13.35
C VAL A 95 -4.17 17.91 -12.89
N SER A 96 -3.04 18.36 -13.44
CA SER A 96 -1.73 17.90 -12.99
C SER A 96 -1.37 18.44 -11.62
N VAL A 97 -0.87 17.59 -10.75
CA VAL A 97 -0.36 17.92 -9.42
C VAL A 97 1.03 17.32 -9.24
N SER A 98 1.94 18.10 -8.66
CA SER A 98 3.30 17.64 -8.36
C SER A 98 3.43 17.33 -6.87
N ALA A 99 4.06 16.18 -6.57
CA ALA A 99 4.53 15.76 -5.25
C ALA A 99 6.08 15.86 -5.28
N PRO A 100 6.64 17.05 -4.95
CA PRO A 100 8.04 17.33 -5.23
C PRO A 100 9.02 16.51 -4.40
N THR A 101 8.67 16.16 -3.16
CA THR A 101 9.53 15.32 -2.30
C THR A 101 9.53 13.88 -2.75
N ALA A 102 8.40 13.38 -3.24
CA ALA A 102 8.27 12.04 -3.84
C ALA A 102 8.85 11.97 -5.26
N GLY A 103 9.02 13.12 -5.92
CA GLY A 103 9.61 13.26 -7.26
C GLY A 103 8.71 12.76 -8.38
N ILE A 104 7.38 12.92 -8.25
CA ILE A 104 6.40 12.56 -9.28
C ILE A 104 5.42 13.69 -9.56
N THR A 105 4.89 13.70 -10.78
CA THR A 105 3.75 14.52 -11.21
C THR A 105 2.70 13.60 -11.81
N PHE A 106 1.42 13.83 -11.51
CA PHE A 106 0.31 13.00 -11.98
C PHE A 106 -1.00 13.79 -11.98
N ALA A 107 -2.05 13.26 -12.63
CA ALA A 107 -3.34 13.92 -12.71
C ALA A 107 -4.31 13.45 -11.61
N VAL A 108 -5.09 14.40 -11.09
CA VAL A 108 -6.12 14.17 -10.05
C VAL A 108 -7.41 14.89 -10.43
N PRO A 109 -8.59 14.51 -9.88
CA PRO A 109 -9.84 15.22 -10.14
C PRO A 109 -9.71 16.72 -9.83
N ALA A 110 -10.16 17.56 -10.76
CA ALA A 110 -9.94 19.02 -10.72
C ALA A 110 -10.71 19.72 -9.60
N ASP A 111 -11.80 19.11 -9.13
CA ASP A 111 -12.67 19.61 -8.06
C ASP A 111 -12.23 19.15 -6.65
N TRP A 112 -11.17 18.33 -6.56
CA TRP A 112 -10.64 17.91 -5.27
C TRP A 112 -9.63 18.92 -4.74
N GLN A 113 -9.67 19.17 -3.42
CA GLN A 113 -8.77 20.10 -2.74
C GLN A 113 -7.39 19.47 -2.59
N VAL A 114 -6.36 20.16 -3.09
CA VAL A 114 -4.96 19.76 -2.94
C VAL A 114 -4.35 20.48 -1.74
N ILE A 115 -3.79 19.72 -0.80
CA ILE A 115 -3.10 20.19 0.40
C ILE A 115 -1.66 19.74 0.30
N LYS A 116 -0.71 20.69 0.25
CA LYS A 116 0.73 20.39 0.22
C LYS A 116 1.32 20.57 1.62
N ALA A 117 2.13 19.60 2.06
CA ALA A 117 2.80 19.67 3.34
C ALA A 117 3.66 20.94 3.47
N SER A 118 4.36 21.34 2.40
CA SER A 118 5.19 22.53 2.37
C SER A 118 4.42 23.84 2.60
N GLU A 119 3.13 23.88 2.28
CA GLU A 119 2.30 25.08 2.44
C GLU A 119 1.76 25.25 3.86
N ILE A 120 1.50 24.14 4.55
CA ILE A 120 0.85 24.16 5.89
C ILE A 120 1.82 23.95 7.04
N GLN A 121 3.01 23.39 6.79
CA GLN A 121 4.02 23.19 7.85
C GLN A 121 4.69 24.48 8.31
N THR A 122 4.63 25.53 7.50
CA THR A 122 5.26 26.84 7.75
C THR A 122 4.28 27.96 8.09
N ASP A 123 2.98 27.70 8.03
CA ASP A 123 1.91 28.68 8.25
C ASP A 123 0.80 28.09 9.12
N ASP A 124 0.83 28.38 10.42
CA ASP A 124 -0.16 27.89 11.39
C ASP A 124 -1.58 28.39 11.08
N ALA A 125 -1.73 29.60 10.52
CA ALA A 125 -3.06 30.13 10.16
C ALA A 125 -3.65 29.34 8.97
N LYS A 126 -2.82 29.01 7.98
CA LYS A 126 -3.19 28.16 6.85
C LYS A 126 -3.51 26.74 7.30
N LEU A 127 -2.75 26.20 8.24
CA LEU A 127 -3.00 24.89 8.85
C LEU A 127 -4.38 24.84 9.52
N GLU A 128 -4.74 25.88 10.31
CA GLU A 128 -6.04 25.95 10.94
C GLU A 128 -7.19 26.10 9.94
N GLU A 129 -7.02 26.94 8.91
CA GLU A 129 -7.99 27.10 7.82
C GLU A 129 -8.29 25.76 7.16
N VAL A 130 -7.25 25.06 6.68
CA VAL A 130 -7.39 23.76 5.98
C VAL A 130 -7.93 22.68 6.92
N ALA A 131 -7.52 22.66 8.18
CA ALA A 131 -8.05 21.73 9.17
C ALA A 131 -9.56 21.92 9.40
N ASN A 132 -10.01 23.18 9.50
CA ASN A 132 -11.42 23.51 9.63
C ASN A 132 -12.23 23.12 8.39
N GLU A 133 -11.70 23.36 7.17
CA GLU A 133 -12.33 22.93 5.92
C GLU A 133 -12.43 21.40 5.83
N ALA A 134 -11.37 20.70 6.21
CA ALA A 134 -11.32 19.23 6.24
C ALA A 134 -12.14 18.63 7.41
N GLY A 135 -12.61 19.44 8.36
CA GLY A 135 -13.39 18.98 9.52
C GLY A 135 -12.57 18.20 10.54
N VAL A 136 -11.26 18.44 10.62
CA VAL A 136 -10.33 17.82 11.57
C VAL A 136 -9.67 18.87 12.46
N SER A 137 -8.94 18.44 13.51
CA SER A 137 -8.12 19.37 14.29
C SER A 137 -6.81 19.69 13.56
N ALA A 138 -6.27 20.89 13.79
CA ALA A 138 -4.97 21.30 13.26
C ALA A 138 -3.86 20.31 13.65
N ASP A 139 -3.86 19.77 14.88
CA ASP A 139 -2.88 18.77 15.34
C ASP A 139 -3.01 17.46 14.57
N THR A 140 -4.23 17.03 14.27
CA THR A 140 -4.49 15.82 13.47
C THR A 140 -3.94 16.00 12.05
N LEU A 141 -4.27 17.13 11.42
CA LEU A 141 -3.76 17.45 10.08
C LEU A 141 -2.24 17.55 10.07
N LYS A 142 -1.65 18.26 11.04
CA LYS A 142 -0.20 18.40 11.18
C LYS A 142 0.50 17.05 11.32
N THR A 143 -0.08 16.14 12.09
CA THR A 143 0.45 14.77 12.25
C THR A 143 0.40 14.01 10.93
N ALA A 144 -0.72 14.03 10.22
CA ALA A 144 -0.87 13.38 8.92
C ALA A 144 0.11 13.94 7.89
N MET A 145 0.26 15.26 7.83
CA MET A 145 1.15 15.93 6.89
C MET A 145 2.64 15.85 7.27
N SER A 146 2.97 15.34 8.45
CA SER A 146 4.38 15.10 8.82
C SER A 146 5.06 14.02 7.97
N THR A 147 4.29 13.12 7.39
CA THR A 147 4.77 12.01 6.55
C THR A 147 4.28 12.08 5.11
N ALA A 148 3.30 12.91 4.82
CA ALA A 148 2.78 13.14 3.48
C ALA A 148 3.55 14.28 2.78
N ASP A 149 3.68 14.18 1.45
CA ASP A 149 4.10 15.28 0.58
C ASP A 149 2.88 16.11 0.16
N ILE A 150 1.84 15.41 -0.29
CA ILE A 150 0.55 16.00 -0.61
C ILE A 150 -0.61 15.13 -0.12
N TYR A 151 -1.72 15.78 0.17
CA TYR A 151 -3.00 15.19 0.49
C TYR A 151 -4.09 15.81 -0.38
N ILE A 152 -4.96 15.01 -0.98
CA ILE A 152 -5.98 15.49 -1.90
C ILE A 152 -7.32 14.95 -1.44
N LEU A 153 -8.27 15.86 -1.19
CA LEU A 153 -9.55 15.57 -0.57
C LEU A 153 -10.71 15.90 -1.49
N ASP A 154 -11.64 14.99 -1.61
CA ASP A 154 -12.94 15.26 -2.21
C ASP A 154 -13.79 16.12 -1.27
N GLN A 155 -14.07 17.35 -1.69
CA GLN A 155 -14.91 18.30 -0.95
C GLN A 155 -16.42 18.18 -1.27
N SER A 156 -16.81 17.38 -2.26
CA SER A 156 -18.18 17.28 -2.75
C SER A 156 -19.13 16.53 -1.79
N GLY A 157 -18.57 15.76 -0.86
CA GLY A 157 -19.33 14.98 0.09
C GLY A 157 -19.96 15.83 1.20
N ALA A 158 -21.28 15.89 1.28
CA ALA A 158 -22.06 16.66 2.28
C ALA A 158 -21.79 16.27 3.76
N GLN A 159 -20.94 15.30 4.04
CA GLN A 159 -20.69 14.69 5.36
C GLN A 159 -19.24 14.27 5.61
N GLY A 160 -18.26 15.03 5.12
CA GLY A 160 -16.86 14.63 5.27
C GLY A 160 -16.60 13.42 4.37
N SER A 161 -16.38 13.66 3.08
CA SER A 161 -16.07 12.61 2.14
C SER A 161 -14.87 11.81 2.64
N SER A 162 -14.99 10.49 2.62
CA SER A 162 -13.86 9.60 2.89
C SER A 162 -12.93 9.47 1.68
N ASN A 163 -13.31 10.11 0.55
CA ASN A 163 -12.53 10.04 -0.69
C ASN A 163 -11.27 10.90 -0.58
N ASN A 164 -10.13 10.27 -0.77
CA ASN A 164 -8.86 10.96 -0.70
C ASN A 164 -7.79 10.29 -1.56
N ILE A 165 -6.75 11.07 -1.89
CA ILE A 165 -5.49 10.59 -2.42
C ILE A 165 -4.39 11.14 -1.51
N ASN A 166 -3.43 10.32 -1.15
CA ASN A 166 -2.25 10.77 -0.42
C ASN A 166 -0.96 10.28 -1.07
N VAL A 167 0.09 11.08 -0.96
CA VAL A 167 1.43 10.73 -1.39
C VAL A 167 2.38 10.93 -0.22
N LEU A 168 3.16 9.91 0.09
CA LEU A 168 4.14 10.00 1.17
C LEU A 168 5.36 10.83 0.73
N SER A 169 5.94 11.57 1.67
CA SER A 169 7.14 12.42 1.44
C SER A 169 8.43 11.62 1.27
N ARG A 170 8.40 10.30 1.36
CA ARG A 170 9.55 9.42 1.21
C ARG A 170 9.44 8.53 -0.02
N THR A 171 10.59 8.12 -0.54
CA THR A 171 10.68 7.18 -1.67
C THR A 171 11.21 5.83 -1.21
N TYR A 172 10.99 4.81 -2.05
CA TYR A 172 11.32 3.42 -1.78
C TYR A 172 12.21 2.85 -2.88
N SER A 173 13.02 1.84 -2.57
CA SER A 173 13.76 1.08 -3.57
C SER A 173 12.91 -0.02 -4.18
N SER A 174 13.21 -0.45 -5.39
CA SER A 174 12.51 -1.57 -6.05
C SER A 174 12.57 -2.87 -5.24
N ALA A 175 13.63 -3.10 -4.47
CA ALA A 175 13.78 -4.28 -3.63
C ALA A 175 12.80 -4.32 -2.45
N THR A 176 12.26 -3.17 -2.03
CA THR A 176 11.31 -3.06 -0.91
C THR A 176 9.85 -3.00 -1.34
N VAL A 177 9.60 -2.84 -2.65
CA VAL A 177 8.25 -2.72 -3.23
C VAL A 177 7.85 -4.05 -3.85
N THR A 178 7.52 -5.02 -3.00
CA THR A 178 7.06 -6.35 -3.43
C THR A 178 5.60 -6.56 -3.09
N GLU A 179 4.93 -7.50 -3.76
CA GLU A 179 3.55 -7.89 -3.45
C GLU A 179 3.39 -8.28 -1.97
N ASP A 180 4.32 -9.08 -1.44
CA ASP A 180 4.30 -9.50 -0.03
C ASP A 180 4.40 -8.32 0.94
N ALA A 181 5.28 -7.35 0.65
CA ALA A 181 5.45 -6.16 1.48
C ALA A 181 4.18 -5.29 1.46
N MET A 182 3.60 -5.07 0.27
CA MET A 182 2.35 -4.32 0.11
C MET A 182 1.18 -5.02 0.81
N THR A 183 1.04 -6.33 0.62
CA THR A 183 0.01 -7.15 1.26
C THR A 183 0.14 -7.11 2.79
N THR A 184 1.35 -7.21 3.31
CA THR A 184 1.63 -7.11 4.75
C THR A 184 1.27 -5.72 5.29
N GLY A 185 1.64 -4.67 4.56
CA GLY A 185 1.28 -3.29 4.90
C GLY A 185 -0.23 -3.07 4.98
N ILE A 186 -0.98 -3.52 3.99
CA ILE A 186 -2.45 -3.42 3.96
C ILE A 186 -3.09 -4.22 5.12
N LYS A 187 -2.62 -5.43 5.38
CA LYS A 187 -3.11 -6.23 6.54
C LYS A 187 -2.80 -5.57 7.88
N SER A 188 -1.69 -4.88 8.01
CA SER A 188 -1.29 -4.23 9.27
C SER A 188 -2.23 -3.10 9.71
N ILE A 189 -2.96 -2.49 8.76
CA ILE A 189 -3.99 -1.48 9.04
C ILE A 189 -5.39 -2.09 9.26
N GLY A 190 -5.51 -3.41 9.23
CA GLY A 190 -6.79 -4.10 9.35
C GLY A 190 -7.62 -4.11 8.06
N ALA A 191 -7.02 -3.76 6.92
CA ALA A 191 -7.67 -3.83 5.62
C ALA A 191 -7.45 -5.21 4.96
N THR A 192 -8.33 -5.54 4.02
CA THR A 192 -8.29 -6.78 3.26
C THR A 192 -7.63 -6.52 1.91
N PRO A 193 -6.45 -7.11 1.61
CA PRO A 193 -5.81 -7.01 0.31
C PRO A 193 -6.67 -7.62 -0.80
N GLY A 194 -6.68 -6.97 -1.95
CA GLY A 194 -7.33 -7.43 -3.18
C GLY A 194 -6.31 -7.93 -4.21
N GLN A 195 -6.45 -7.44 -5.44
CA GLN A 195 -5.61 -7.85 -6.57
C GLN A 195 -4.31 -7.03 -6.61
N PHE A 196 -3.19 -7.74 -6.83
CA PHE A 196 -1.92 -7.13 -7.17
C PHE A 196 -1.74 -7.10 -8.69
N SER A 197 -1.21 -5.99 -9.22
CA SER A 197 -0.83 -5.84 -10.63
C SER A 197 0.44 -5.02 -10.79
N THR A 198 0.98 -5.07 -11.99
CA THR A 198 2.11 -4.25 -12.44
C THR A 198 1.67 -3.50 -13.68
N GLU A 199 1.77 -2.17 -13.64
CA GLU A 199 1.27 -1.28 -14.68
C GLU A 199 2.41 -0.40 -15.21
N SER A 200 2.48 -0.20 -16.51
CA SER A 200 3.54 0.60 -17.12
C SER A 200 3.26 2.10 -17.00
N THR A 201 4.27 2.87 -16.57
CA THR A 201 4.28 4.34 -16.55
C THR A 201 5.40 4.88 -17.42
N ALA A 202 5.49 6.20 -17.57
CA ALA A 202 6.58 6.85 -18.29
C ALA A 202 7.97 6.55 -17.70
N ASN A 203 8.07 6.30 -16.38
CA ASN A 203 9.33 6.08 -15.66
C ASN A 203 9.60 4.60 -15.33
N GLY A 204 8.78 3.69 -15.85
CA GLY A 204 8.91 2.23 -15.61
C GLY A 204 7.63 1.63 -15.03
N ASP A 205 7.76 0.45 -14.43
CA ASP A 205 6.60 -0.32 -13.97
C ASP A 205 6.19 0.07 -12.55
N ALA A 206 4.99 0.58 -12.39
CA ALA A 206 4.35 0.78 -11.10
C ALA A 206 3.85 -0.56 -10.52
N ARG A 207 3.70 -0.63 -9.20
CA ARG A 207 3.08 -1.73 -8.48
C ARG A 207 1.77 -1.25 -7.89
N VAL A 208 0.69 -1.98 -8.11
CA VAL A 208 -0.65 -1.62 -7.65
C VAL A 208 -1.22 -2.78 -6.84
N LEU A 209 -1.75 -2.48 -5.65
CA LEU A 209 -2.50 -3.44 -4.83
C LEU A 209 -3.83 -2.80 -4.44
N THR A 210 -4.93 -3.37 -4.92
CA THR A 210 -6.26 -2.96 -4.46
C THR A 210 -6.53 -3.50 -3.07
N TYR A 211 -7.45 -2.86 -2.33
CA TYR A 211 -7.86 -3.36 -1.02
C TYR A 211 -9.27 -2.86 -0.65
N THR A 212 -9.87 -3.50 0.32
CA THR A 212 -11.08 -3.03 1.00
C THR A 212 -10.79 -2.81 2.48
N TRP A 213 -11.42 -1.81 3.07
CA TRP A 213 -11.23 -1.47 4.48
C TRP A 213 -12.54 -1.11 5.15
N ASP A 214 -12.96 -1.93 6.12
CA ASP A 214 -14.16 -1.66 6.90
C ASP A 214 -13.81 -0.73 8.06
N LEU A 215 -14.30 0.52 7.98
CA LEU A 215 -14.00 1.56 8.94
C LEU A 215 -15.26 2.30 9.35
N GLY A 216 -15.58 2.25 10.64
CA GLY A 216 -16.73 3.01 11.18
C GLY A 216 -18.10 2.62 10.59
N GLY A 217 -18.24 1.39 10.11
CA GLY A 217 -19.46 0.88 9.49
C GLY A 217 -19.60 1.20 7.99
N GLN A 218 -18.54 1.71 7.39
CA GLN A 218 -18.43 1.91 5.94
C GLN A 218 -17.32 1.02 5.38
N THR A 219 -17.53 0.46 4.18
CA THR A 219 -16.48 -0.25 3.43
C THR A 219 -15.84 0.71 2.45
N LEU A 220 -14.57 1.01 2.69
CA LEU A 220 -13.74 1.81 1.80
C LEU A 220 -13.10 0.93 0.74
N GLN A 221 -12.96 1.47 -0.46
CA GLN A 221 -12.26 0.87 -1.58
C GLN A 221 -10.92 1.59 -1.76
N GLY A 222 -9.84 0.85 -1.90
CA GLY A 222 -8.53 1.46 -2.00
C GLY A 222 -7.63 0.86 -3.08
N ALA A 223 -6.69 1.68 -3.54
CA ALA A 223 -5.57 1.28 -4.38
C ALA A 223 -4.28 1.87 -3.77
N ALA A 224 -3.43 1.00 -3.27
CA ALA A 224 -2.07 1.35 -2.86
C ALA A 224 -1.14 1.17 -4.06
N MET A 225 -0.40 2.21 -4.40
CA MET A 225 0.45 2.23 -5.59
C MET A 225 1.87 2.65 -5.20
N TYR A 226 2.84 2.00 -5.82
CA TYR A 226 4.21 2.45 -5.85
C TYR A 226 4.57 2.83 -7.28
N VAL A 227 4.72 4.13 -7.51
CA VAL A 227 4.91 4.75 -8.82
C VAL A 227 6.38 5.13 -8.97
N PRO A 228 7.09 4.65 -10.01
CA PRO A 228 8.50 4.99 -10.20
C PRO A 228 8.65 6.45 -10.59
N ASN A 229 9.67 7.11 -10.03
CA ASN A 229 10.09 8.45 -10.40
C ASN A 229 11.30 8.42 -11.35
N THR A 230 11.73 9.57 -11.83
CA THR A 230 12.88 9.70 -12.75
C THR A 230 14.22 9.25 -12.16
N GLU A 231 14.33 9.11 -10.83
CA GLU A 231 15.52 8.59 -10.15
C GLU A 231 15.52 7.06 -10.03
N GLY A 232 14.51 6.37 -10.53
CA GLY A 232 14.33 4.93 -10.37
C GLY A 232 13.92 4.50 -8.97
N LYS A 233 13.47 5.44 -8.14
CA LYS A 233 12.84 5.18 -6.84
C LYS A 233 11.34 5.19 -6.98
N TYR A 234 10.63 4.70 -5.98
CA TYR A 234 9.19 4.59 -5.97
C TYR A 234 8.55 5.56 -4.98
N ALA A 235 7.64 6.39 -5.46
CA ALA A 235 6.73 7.17 -4.65
C ALA A 235 5.55 6.29 -4.19
N SER A 236 5.12 6.42 -2.94
CA SER A 236 3.93 5.74 -2.44
C SER A 236 2.73 6.65 -2.59
N VAL A 237 1.77 6.22 -3.38
CA VAL A 237 0.49 6.90 -3.64
C VAL A 237 -0.64 5.98 -3.19
N THR A 238 -1.59 6.50 -2.43
CA THR A 238 -2.78 5.74 -2.03
C THR A 238 -4.03 6.49 -2.42
N VAL A 239 -4.93 5.83 -3.11
CA VAL A 239 -6.29 6.30 -3.40
C VAL A 239 -7.24 5.54 -2.49
N THR A 240 -8.14 6.24 -1.83
CA THR A 240 -9.20 5.63 -1.02
C THR A 240 -10.51 6.34 -1.31
N THR A 241 -11.55 5.61 -1.66
CA THR A 241 -12.90 6.14 -1.89
C THR A 241 -13.96 5.20 -1.34
N LEU A 242 -15.22 5.62 -1.41
CA LEU A 242 -16.39 4.78 -1.08
C LEU A 242 -16.87 3.94 -2.29
N ASP A 243 -16.34 4.21 -3.48
CA ASP A 243 -16.77 3.59 -4.73
C ASP A 243 -15.58 2.93 -5.44
N ALA A 244 -15.69 1.62 -5.71
CA ALA A 244 -14.63 0.83 -6.35
C ALA A 244 -14.34 1.31 -7.79
N ALA A 245 -15.36 1.74 -8.54
CA ALA A 245 -15.17 2.21 -9.91
C ALA A 245 -14.43 3.55 -9.92
N LEU A 246 -14.78 4.46 -8.99
CA LEU A 246 -14.07 5.74 -8.82
C LEU A 246 -12.61 5.51 -8.38
N THR A 247 -12.36 4.59 -7.44
CA THR A 247 -11.00 4.22 -7.03
C THR A 247 -10.18 3.73 -8.22
N GLY A 248 -10.74 2.81 -9.02
CA GLY A 248 -10.09 2.29 -10.22
C GLY A 248 -9.81 3.40 -11.24
N GLN A 249 -10.80 4.22 -11.57
CA GLN A 249 -10.64 5.32 -12.52
C GLN A 249 -9.53 6.31 -12.12
N ILE A 250 -9.46 6.67 -10.84
CA ILE A 250 -8.42 7.58 -10.34
C ILE A 250 -7.06 6.90 -10.38
N ALA A 251 -6.95 5.64 -9.95
CA ALA A 251 -5.71 4.88 -9.99
C ALA A 251 -5.17 4.75 -11.42
N ASP A 252 -6.02 4.37 -12.38
CA ASP A 252 -5.67 4.26 -13.80
C ASP A 252 -5.19 5.60 -14.36
N THR A 253 -5.87 6.71 -13.99
CA THR A 253 -5.47 8.05 -14.41
C THR A 253 -4.11 8.45 -13.84
N ILE A 254 -3.84 8.16 -12.57
CA ILE A 254 -2.54 8.41 -11.94
C ILE A 254 -1.45 7.64 -12.69
N ILE A 255 -1.65 6.35 -12.95
CA ILE A 255 -0.69 5.50 -13.67
C ILE A 255 -0.42 6.03 -15.08
N ALA A 256 -1.46 6.39 -15.84
CA ALA A 256 -1.33 6.87 -17.21
C ALA A 256 -0.60 8.21 -17.33
N THR A 257 -0.72 9.07 -16.30
CA THR A 257 -0.20 10.45 -16.33
C THR A 257 1.05 10.65 -15.48
N ALA A 258 1.48 9.63 -14.72
CA ALA A 258 2.65 9.73 -13.85
C ALA A 258 3.96 9.95 -14.62
N SER A 259 4.74 10.97 -14.19
CA SER A 259 6.01 11.37 -14.79
C SER A 259 7.03 11.81 -13.72
#